data_109ba1611f360de811d8fdfd355dcd0d
#
_entry.id   109ba1611f360de811d8fdfd355dcd0d
#
_cell.length_a   1.000
_cell.length_b   1.000
_cell.length_c   1.000
_cell.angle_alpha   90.00
_cell.angle_beta   90.00
_cell.angle_gamma   90.00
#
_symmetry.space_group_name_H-M   'P 1'
#
loop_
_entity.id
_entity.type
_entity.pdbx_description
1 polymer ?
#
loop_
_entity_poly.entity_id
_entity_poly.type
_entity_poly.pdbx_seq_one_letter_code
_entity_poly.pdbx_strand_id
1 'polypeptide(L)'
;MQTLMRKSACVMLSLLLLLSAVLPVKAATETAPAKVVRVGSFEDTFNYCNEKGARKGYGYELLQTLSGYTGWQFEYVTCDWSDCFEKLENGEIDIMGGISYTEDRAEEMLFSDEPMGEEKYYLYADLSRTDLSTSDY
;
A
#
# COMPACT_ATOMS: atom_id res chain seq x y z
N MET A 1 -33.03 46.84 -45.99
CA MET A 1 -32.55 47.05 -44.60
C MET A 1 -32.98 45.98 -43.64
N GLN A 2 -34.21 45.43 -43.68
CA GLN A 2 -34.69 44.40 -42.78
C GLN A 2 -34.01 43.02 -42.90
N THR A 3 -33.56 42.62 -44.07
CA THR A 3 -32.87 41.34 -44.32
C THR A 3 -31.45 41.28 -43.73
N LEU A 4 -30.75 42.41 -43.68
CA LEU A 4 -29.42 42.53 -43.14
C LEU A 4 -29.45 42.44 -41.59
N MET A 5 -30.44 43.07 -40.95
CA MET A 5 -30.66 43.02 -39.52
C MET A 5 -31.03 41.60 -39.01
N ARG A 6 -31.82 40.86 -39.80
CA ARG A 6 -32.18 39.48 -39.45
C ARG A 6 -30.97 38.50 -39.49
N LYS A 7 -30.08 38.70 -40.47
CA LYS A 7 -28.85 37.89 -40.58
C LYS A 7 -27.86 38.20 -39.42
N SER A 8 -27.73 39.47 -39.02
CA SER A 8 -26.89 39.86 -37.90
C SER A 8 -27.43 39.31 -36.56
N ALA A 9 -28.76 39.31 -36.38
CA ALA A 9 -29.37 38.77 -35.14
C ALA A 9 -29.18 37.28 -35.02
N CYS A 10 -29.28 36.53 -36.13
CA CYS A 10 -29.02 35.08 -36.12
C CYS A 10 -27.54 34.69 -35.84
N VAL A 11 -26.58 35.48 -36.37
CA VAL A 11 -25.16 35.28 -36.11
C VAL A 11 -24.81 35.57 -34.64
N MET A 12 -25.38 36.65 -34.07
CA MET A 12 -25.16 36.97 -32.64
C MET A 12 -25.81 35.92 -31.73
N LEU A 13 -26.99 35.41 -32.07
CA LEU A 13 -27.64 34.36 -31.26
C LEU A 13 -26.88 33.00 -31.34
N SER A 14 -26.31 32.65 -32.48
CA SER A 14 -25.46 31.46 -32.59
C SER A 14 -24.13 31.57 -31.88
N LEU A 15 -23.54 32.77 -31.84
CA LEU A 15 -22.30 33.03 -31.11
C LEU A 15 -22.53 33.00 -29.57
N LEU A 16 -23.71 33.49 -29.12
CA LEU A 16 -24.09 33.41 -27.69
C LEU A 16 -24.33 31.98 -27.20
N LEU A 17 -24.88 31.11 -28.08
CA LEU A 17 -25.09 29.68 -27.80
C LEU A 17 -23.78 28.88 -27.74
N LEU A 18 -22.75 29.27 -28.49
CA LEU A 18 -21.43 28.63 -28.46
C LEU A 18 -20.61 29.03 -27.24
N LEU A 19 -20.88 30.18 -26.64
CA LEU A 19 -20.16 30.67 -25.44
C LEU A 19 -20.69 30.05 -24.15
N SER A 20 -21.88 29.46 -24.14
CA SER A 20 -22.49 28.81 -22.97
C SER A 20 -22.04 27.35 -22.75
N ALA A 21 -21.23 26.77 -23.66
CA ALA A 21 -20.82 25.36 -23.60
C ALA A 21 -19.51 25.09 -22.84
N VAL A 22 -18.86 26.14 -22.31
CA VAL A 22 -17.65 25.98 -21.48
C VAL A 22 -17.96 26.36 -20.04
N LEU A 23 -18.88 25.61 -19.43
CA LEU A 23 -18.87 25.55 -17.98
C LEU A 23 -17.74 24.60 -17.57
N PRO A 24 -16.76 25.05 -16.77
CA PRO A 24 -15.82 24.10 -16.19
C PRO A 24 -16.64 23.14 -15.32
N VAL A 25 -16.82 21.92 -15.78
CA VAL A 25 -17.24 20.82 -14.91
C VAL A 25 -16.09 20.66 -13.90
N LYS A 26 -16.21 21.38 -12.80
CA LYS A 26 -15.42 21.12 -11.61
C LYS A 26 -15.95 19.79 -11.10
N ALA A 27 -15.37 18.69 -11.60
CA ALA A 27 -15.51 17.40 -10.97
C ALA A 27 -14.90 17.58 -9.57
N ALA A 28 -15.74 17.92 -8.62
CA ALA A 28 -15.41 17.72 -7.22
C ALA A 28 -15.34 16.20 -7.06
N THR A 29 -14.17 15.62 -7.32
CA THR A 29 -13.82 14.34 -6.77
C THR A 29 -13.73 14.60 -5.28
N GLU A 30 -14.85 14.42 -4.59
CA GLU A 30 -14.89 14.33 -3.15
C GLU A 30 -14.13 13.03 -2.83
N THR A 31 -12.80 13.15 -2.77
CA THR A 31 -11.94 12.06 -2.33
C THR A 31 -12.29 11.86 -0.87
N ALA A 32 -12.98 10.77 -0.56
CA ALA A 32 -13.18 10.36 0.82
C ALA A 32 -11.81 10.42 1.53
N PRO A 33 -11.76 10.86 2.80
CA PRO A 33 -10.49 10.94 3.50
C PRO A 33 -9.79 9.59 3.44
N ALA A 34 -8.52 9.59 3.05
CA ALA A 34 -7.75 8.36 2.92
C ALA A 34 -7.72 7.66 4.28
N LYS A 35 -8.02 6.36 4.28
CA LYS A 35 -7.95 5.55 5.50
C LYS A 35 -6.49 5.46 5.93
N VAL A 36 -6.18 5.91 7.14
CA VAL A 36 -4.88 5.73 7.76
C VAL A 36 -4.83 4.35 8.39
N VAL A 37 -3.75 3.61 8.12
CA VAL A 37 -3.49 2.27 8.65
C VAL A 37 -2.13 2.28 9.32
N ARG A 38 -2.09 1.99 10.61
CA ARG A 38 -0.85 1.97 11.41
C ARG A 38 -0.18 0.61 11.25
N VAL A 39 1.09 0.64 10.87
CA VAL A 39 1.89 -0.55 10.57
C VAL A 39 2.96 -0.73 11.63
N GLY A 40 2.98 -1.86 12.30
CA GLY A 40 4.10 -2.27 13.15
C GLY A 40 5.36 -2.47 12.31
N SER A 41 6.42 -1.78 12.69
CA SER A 41 7.68 -1.77 11.93
C SER A 41 8.86 -2.10 12.83
N PHE A 42 9.37 -3.30 12.69
CA PHE A 42 10.65 -3.75 13.25
C PHE A 42 11.65 -3.91 12.10
N GLU A 43 12.93 -3.80 12.42
CA GLU A 43 13.98 -3.96 11.42
C GLU A 43 14.30 -5.44 11.17
N ASP A 44 14.18 -5.85 9.93
CA ASP A 44 14.56 -7.17 9.42
C ASP A 44 15.01 -7.10 7.96
N THR A 45 15.19 -8.25 7.31
CA THR A 45 15.57 -8.31 5.89
C THR A 45 14.47 -7.83 4.94
N PHE A 46 13.21 -7.85 5.37
CA PHE A 46 12.05 -7.42 4.59
C PHE A 46 11.71 -5.95 4.80
N ASN A 47 12.10 -5.37 5.95
CA ASN A 47 11.81 -3.99 6.32
C ASN A 47 13.01 -3.39 7.04
N TYR A 48 13.66 -2.42 6.43
CA TYR A 48 14.84 -1.76 7.00
C TYR A 48 14.89 -0.29 6.60
N CYS A 49 15.68 0.48 7.34
CA CYS A 49 16.04 1.83 6.95
C CYS A 49 17.45 1.83 6.35
N ASN A 50 17.60 2.46 5.19
CA ASN A 50 18.92 2.63 4.60
C ASN A 50 19.73 3.71 5.38
N GLU A 51 21.01 3.91 5.00
CA GLU A 51 21.91 4.90 5.62
C GLU A 51 21.37 6.35 5.61
N LYS A 52 20.43 6.65 4.75
CA LYS A 52 19.75 7.96 4.63
C LYS A 52 18.45 8.03 5.42
N GLY A 53 18.12 6.99 6.18
CA GLY A 53 16.87 6.90 6.95
C GLY A 53 15.62 6.62 6.10
N ALA A 54 15.77 6.30 4.82
CA ALA A 54 14.62 5.94 3.98
C ALA A 54 14.27 4.45 4.15
N ARG A 55 12.98 4.16 4.36
CA ARG A 55 12.46 2.80 4.45
C ARG A 55 12.65 2.06 3.13
N LYS A 56 13.00 0.80 3.24
CA LYS A 56 13.30 -0.12 2.15
C LYS A 56 12.89 -1.53 2.53
N GLY A 57 12.92 -2.40 1.53
CA GLY A 57 12.66 -3.82 1.68
C GLY A 57 11.34 -4.23 1.07
N TYR A 58 11.20 -5.53 0.87
CA TYR A 58 10.04 -6.14 0.21
C TYR A 58 8.71 -5.77 0.91
N GLY A 59 8.66 -5.84 2.23
CA GLY A 59 7.45 -5.51 2.99
C GLY A 59 7.02 -4.05 2.81
N TYR A 60 7.97 -3.13 2.80
CA TYR A 60 7.69 -1.72 2.51
C TYR A 60 7.15 -1.53 1.09
N GLU A 61 7.78 -2.13 0.09
CA GLU A 61 7.36 -1.99 -1.31
C GLU A 61 5.98 -2.62 -1.58
N LEU A 62 5.68 -3.74 -0.92
CA LEU A 62 4.36 -4.35 -0.96
C LEU A 62 3.29 -3.40 -0.42
N LEU A 63 3.51 -2.77 0.74
CA LEU A 63 2.58 -1.80 1.32
C LEU A 63 2.42 -0.56 0.42
N GLN A 64 3.50 -0.06 -0.21
CA GLN A 64 3.39 1.02 -1.18
C GLN A 64 2.50 0.62 -2.37
N THR A 65 2.61 -0.62 -2.83
CA THR A 65 1.77 -1.16 -3.90
C THR A 65 0.31 -1.22 -3.45
N LEU A 66 0.04 -1.75 -2.25
CA LEU A 66 -1.30 -1.78 -1.67
C LEU A 66 -1.89 -0.38 -1.50
N SER A 67 -1.09 0.61 -1.09
CA SER A 67 -1.53 2.01 -1.03
C SER A 67 -2.06 2.50 -2.38
N GLY A 68 -1.37 2.14 -3.47
CA GLY A 68 -1.79 2.49 -4.83
C GLY A 68 -3.14 1.89 -5.25
N TYR A 69 -3.48 0.69 -4.77
CA TYR A 69 -4.75 0.02 -5.05
C TYR A 69 -5.89 0.44 -4.13
N THR A 70 -5.59 0.63 -2.85
CA THR A 70 -6.61 0.85 -1.80
C THR A 70 -6.87 2.32 -1.51
N GLY A 71 -5.91 3.19 -1.84
CA GLY A 71 -5.89 4.58 -1.39
C GLY A 71 -5.57 4.73 0.11
N TRP A 72 -5.16 3.67 0.79
CA TRP A 72 -4.77 3.72 2.19
C TRP A 72 -3.46 4.48 2.37
N GLN A 73 -3.33 5.17 3.50
CA GLN A 73 -2.08 5.81 3.93
C GLN A 73 -1.50 5.00 5.08
N PHE A 74 -0.24 4.59 4.96
CA PHE A 74 0.41 3.80 6.00
C PHE A 74 1.26 4.69 6.91
N GLU A 75 0.99 4.60 8.21
CA GLU A 75 1.81 5.18 9.28
C GLU A 75 2.63 4.06 9.94
N TYR A 76 3.94 4.24 10.00
CA TYR A 76 4.84 3.23 10.55
C TYR A 76 5.14 3.51 12.01
N VAL A 77 4.76 2.59 12.88
CA VAL A 77 5.03 2.60 14.32
C VAL A 77 6.23 1.69 14.57
N THR A 78 7.35 2.25 14.98
CA THR A 78 8.55 1.47 15.31
C THR A 78 8.35 0.72 16.62
N CYS A 79 8.63 -0.58 16.61
CA CYS A 79 8.51 -1.48 17.75
C CYS A 79 9.51 -2.63 17.59
N ASP A 80 9.84 -3.29 18.69
CA ASP A 80 10.51 -4.58 18.65
C ASP A 80 9.53 -5.68 18.24
N TRP A 81 10.04 -6.85 17.85
CA TRP A 81 9.21 -7.98 17.44
C TRP A 81 8.09 -8.31 18.45
N SER A 82 8.44 -8.47 19.74
CA SER A 82 7.47 -8.79 20.79
C SER A 82 6.51 -7.64 21.07
N ASP A 83 7.01 -6.41 21.12
CA ASP A 83 6.24 -5.19 21.35
C ASP A 83 5.21 -4.93 20.22
N CYS A 84 5.56 -5.29 18.97
CA CYS A 84 4.62 -5.20 17.87
C CYS A 84 3.39 -6.11 18.05
N PHE A 85 3.54 -7.31 18.62
CA PHE A 85 2.39 -8.18 18.91
C PHE A 85 1.48 -7.56 19.97
N GLU A 86 2.04 -7.08 21.08
CA GLU A 86 1.26 -6.40 22.13
C GLU A 86 0.52 -5.18 21.57
N LYS A 87 1.18 -4.40 20.71
CA LYS A 87 0.57 -3.25 20.05
C LYS A 87 -0.54 -3.63 19.09
N LEU A 88 -0.44 -4.76 18.39
CA LEU A 88 -1.49 -5.27 17.52
C LEU A 88 -2.72 -5.69 18.33
N GLU A 89 -2.54 -6.44 19.42
CA GLU A 89 -3.59 -6.88 20.32
C GLU A 89 -4.30 -5.70 20.99
N ASN A 90 -3.56 -4.68 21.42
CA ASN A 90 -4.10 -3.48 22.04
C ASN A 90 -4.69 -2.48 21.05
N GLY A 91 -4.59 -2.72 19.74
CA GLY A 91 -5.06 -1.82 18.71
C GLY A 91 -4.25 -0.52 18.58
N GLU A 92 -3.01 -0.50 19.03
CA GLU A 92 -2.08 0.61 18.82
C GLU A 92 -1.52 0.61 17.39
N ILE A 93 -1.43 -0.57 16.76
CA ILE A 93 -1.19 -0.77 15.34
C ILE A 93 -2.33 -1.58 14.74
N ASP A 94 -2.53 -1.45 13.43
CA ASP A 94 -3.62 -2.11 12.74
C ASP A 94 -3.17 -3.35 11.98
N ILE A 95 -1.92 -3.36 11.53
CA ILE A 95 -1.30 -4.48 10.80
C ILE A 95 0.19 -4.61 11.12
N MET A 96 0.71 -5.80 10.97
CA MET A 96 2.16 -6.05 10.85
C MET A 96 2.42 -7.15 9.82
N GLY A 97 3.56 -7.09 9.15
CA GLY A 97 3.98 -8.08 8.15
C GLY A 97 5.14 -8.95 8.62
N GLY A 98 5.50 -9.98 7.83
CA GLY A 98 6.64 -10.86 8.13
C GLY A 98 6.36 -11.86 9.23
N ILE A 99 5.09 -12.19 9.48
CA ILE A 99 4.67 -13.14 10.50
C ILE A 99 4.31 -14.47 9.83
N SER A 100 4.92 -15.56 10.32
CA SER A 100 4.53 -16.91 9.90
C SER A 100 3.17 -17.27 10.48
N TYR A 101 2.32 -17.86 9.65
CA TYR A 101 1.05 -18.43 10.10
C TYR A 101 1.29 -19.60 11.05
N THR A 102 0.56 -19.60 12.17
CA THR A 102 0.37 -20.75 13.05
C THR A 102 -1.07 -20.79 13.53
N GLU A 103 -1.57 -21.97 13.91
CA GLU A 103 -2.94 -22.12 14.42
C GLU A 103 -3.14 -21.29 15.68
N ASP A 104 -2.19 -21.32 16.62
CA ASP A 104 -2.25 -20.53 17.86
C ASP A 104 -2.38 -19.04 17.58
N ARG A 105 -1.62 -18.50 16.62
CA ARG A 105 -1.71 -17.09 16.24
C ARG A 105 -3.01 -16.75 15.53
N ALA A 106 -3.56 -17.69 14.76
CA ALA A 106 -4.82 -17.49 14.07
C ALA A 106 -6.04 -17.46 15.02
N GLU A 107 -5.89 -17.92 16.27
CA GLU A 107 -6.90 -17.75 17.32
C GLU A 107 -6.95 -16.30 17.85
N GLU A 108 -5.83 -15.55 17.75
CA GLU A 108 -5.69 -14.21 18.35
C GLU A 108 -5.69 -13.09 17.30
N MET A 109 -5.33 -13.38 16.04
CA MET A 109 -5.22 -12.38 14.99
C MET A 109 -5.70 -12.88 13.62
N LEU A 110 -6.09 -11.95 12.75
CA LEU A 110 -6.49 -12.27 11.39
C LEU A 110 -5.26 -12.29 10.47
N PHE A 111 -5.20 -13.31 9.63
CA PHE A 111 -4.22 -13.41 8.55
C PHE A 111 -4.86 -13.07 7.20
N SER A 112 -4.04 -12.61 6.24
CA SER A 112 -4.48 -12.46 4.86
C SER A 112 -4.71 -13.84 4.22
N ASP A 113 -5.64 -13.93 3.28
CA ASP A 113 -5.94 -15.17 2.55
C ASP A 113 -4.73 -15.69 1.77
N GLU A 114 -3.90 -14.78 1.24
CA GLU A 114 -2.69 -15.08 0.52
C GLU A 114 -1.46 -14.64 1.32
N PRO A 115 -0.40 -15.45 1.36
CA PRO A 115 0.83 -15.08 2.05
C PRO A 115 1.54 -13.94 1.30
N MET A 116 2.21 -13.07 2.04
CA MET A 116 3.03 -12.02 1.43
C MET A 116 4.31 -12.56 0.78
N GLY A 117 4.71 -13.79 1.06
CA GLY A 117 5.87 -14.45 0.50
C GLY A 117 6.08 -15.85 1.07
N GLU A 118 7.04 -16.57 0.49
CA GLU A 118 7.48 -17.89 0.95
C GLU A 118 8.96 -17.86 1.26
N GLU A 119 9.37 -18.45 2.35
CA GLU A 119 10.76 -18.63 2.73
C GLU A 119 11.17 -20.12 2.65
N LYS A 120 12.41 -20.34 2.23
CA LYS A 120 13.01 -21.69 2.22
C LYS A 120 14.23 -21.69 3.11
N TYR A 121 14.27 -22.61 4.03
CA TYR A 121 15.38 -22.79 4.94
C TYR A 121 16.19 -24.02 4.52
N TYR A 122 17.51 -23.89 4.55
CA TYR A 122 18.44 -24.97 4.20
C TYR A 122 19.41 -25.16 5.37
N LEU A 123 19.78 -26.41 5.60
CA LEU A 123 20.91 -26.72 6.47
C LEU A 123 22.22 -26.50 5.71
N TYR A 124 23.17 -25.91 6.37
CA TYR A 124 24.49 -25.66 5.81
C TYR A 124 25.52 -26.53 6.54
N ALA A 125 26.46 -27.06 5.78
CA ALA A 125 27.66 -27.67 6.31
C ALA A 125 28.88 -27.07 5.63
N ASP A 126 30.03 -27.10 6.31
CA ASP A 126 31.29 -26.71 5.72
C ASP A 126 31.64 -27.70 4.58
N LEU A 127 32.12 -27.14 3.46
CA LEU A 127 32.48 -27.94 2.27
C LEU A 127 33.58 -28.99 2.54
N SER A 128 34.40 -28.79 3.59
CA SER A 128 35.43 -29.76 4.00
C SER A 128 34.89 -30.96 4.76
N ARG A 129 33.61 -30.93 5.17
CA ARG A 129 32.97 -32.03 5.89
C ARG A 129 32.58 -33.14 4.90
N THR A 130 33.46 -34.14 4.78
CA THR A 130 33.25 -35.29 3.91
C THR A 130 32.50 -36.43 4.58
N ASP A 131 32.23 -36.29 5.87
CA ASP A 131 31.49 -37.22 6.72
C ASP A 131 29.97 -36.98 6.71
N LEU A 132 29.51 -35.89 6.10
CA LEU A 132 28.10 -35.57 5.96
C LEU A 132 27.64 -35.79 4.52
N SER A 133 26.51 -36.42 4.38
CA SER A 133 25.86 -36.65 3.09
C SER A 133 24.45 -36.05 3.08
N THR A 134 23.96 -35.62 1.93
CA THR A 134 22.58 -35.16 1.77
C THR A 134 21.54 -36.26 1.99
N SER A 135 21.97 -37.53 2.08
CA SER A 135 21.13 -38.67 2.42
C SER A 135 20.97 -38.91 3.92
N ASP A 136 21.67 -38.14 4.76
CA ASP A 136 21.68 -38.28 6.22
C ASP A 136 20.61 -37.41 6.92
N TYR A 137 19.75 -36.69 6.13
CA TYR A 137 18.71 -35.80 6.63
C TYR A 137 17.32 -36.18 6.11
#